data_cdd292cef1a2feb933c77dd1e02c06b5
#
_entry.id   cdd292cef1a2feb933c77dd1e02c06b5
#
_cell.length_a   1.000
_cell.length_b   1.000
_cell.length_c   1.000
_cell.angle_alpha   90.00
_cell.angle_beta   90.00
_cell.angle_gamma   90.00
#
_symmetry.space_group_name_H-M   'P 1'
#
loop_
_entity.id
_entity.type
_entity.pdbx_description
1 polymer ?
#
loop_
_entity_poly.entity_id
_entity_poly.type
_entity_poly.pdbx_seq_one_letter_code
_entity_poly.pdbx_strand_id
1 'polypeptide(L)'
;MIDGALGMAYGVSLTTFLLSTGIPPATASASVHTAEIFTTGTSGISHLKLGNVNKELFTKLLVPGMIGGIVGAYILTSIPVKIIKPFVALYLLLMGVIILRKTFKKIEETTTPRAKLFPLGLIGGFFDALGGGGWGPIVTSTLVARGHNPRFTIGTVNLAEFFVTLTEVATFLMIMGLAQLQIILGLIIGGVIAAPLAAYVCKKIPSKKLMIIVGILIITLSVKTIYQTML
;
A
#
# COMPACT_ATOMS: atom_id res chain seq x y z
N MET A 1 1.79 4.07 -10.67
CA MET A 1 1.10 5.20 -11.32
C MET A 1 -0.20 5.59 -10.65
N ILE A 2 -1.16 4.67 -10.50
CA ILE A 2 -2.36 4.93 -9.68
C ILE A 2 -1.93 5.34 -8.29
N ASP A 3 -0.94 4.68 -7.76
CA ASP A 3 -0.33 4.98 -6.47
C ASP A 3 0.30 6.37 -6.41
N GLY A 4 1.17 6.72 -7.35
CA GLY A 4 1.78 8.04 -7.43
C GLY A 4 0.78 9.20 -7.62
N ALA A 5 -0.40 8.92 -8.20
CA ALA A 5 -1.46 9.90 -8.42
C ALA A 5 -2.48 9.98 -7.26
N LEU A 6 -2.74 8.86 -6.58
CA LEU A 6 -3.78 8.70 -5.57
C LEU A 6 -3.21 8.31 -4.20
N GLY A 7 -1.93 7.93 -4.12
CA GLY A 7 -1.27 7.45 -2.91
C GLY A 7 -1.90 6.16 -2.37
N MET A 8 -2.30 5.23 -3.26
CA MET A 8 -2.92 3.98 -2.84
C MET A 8 -3.03 2.94 -3.96
N ALA A 9 -3.19 1.69 -3.56
CA ALA A 9 -3.58 0.53 -4.37
C ALA A 9 -2.47 -0.25 -5.09
N TYR A 10 -1.22 0.22 -5.11
CA TYR A 10 -0.11 -0.55 -5.70
C TYR A 10 0.11 -1.86 -4.92
N GLY A 11 0.48 -1.75 -3.66
CA GLY A 11 0.80 -2.91 -2.81
C GLY A 11 -0.37 -3.89 -2.70
N VAL A 12 -1.57 -3.40 -2.36
CA VAL A 12 -2.78 -4.23 -2.24
C VAL A 12 -3.06 -5.03 -3.51
N SER A 13 -2.93 -4.41 -4.70
CA SER A 13 -3.21 -5.08 -5.98
C SER A 13 -2.20 -6.18 -6.27
N LEU A 14 -0.91 -5.88 -6.12
CA LEU A 14 0.15 -6.85 -6.41
C LEU A 14 0.16 -8.00 -5.40
N THR A 15 0.02 -7.70 -4.11
CA THR A 15 -0.05 -8.74 -3.09
C THR A 15 -1.24 -9.66 -3.30
N THR A 16 -2.43 -9.09 -3.59
CA THR A 16 -3.61 -9.90 -3.88
C THR A 16 -3.39 -10.81 -5.09
N PHE A 17 -2.75 -10.30 -6.14
CA PHE A 17 -2.38 -11.09 -7.31
C PHE A 17 -1.43 -12.24 -6.94
N LEU A 18 -0.33 -11.95 -6.25
CA LEU A 18 0.66 -12.96 -5.83
C LEU A 18 0.05 -14.03 -4.93
N LEU A 19 -0.80 -13.63 -3.97
CA LEU A 19 -1.52 -14.59 -3.11
C LEU A 19 -2.44 -15.51 -3.94
N SER A 20 -3.12 -14.97 -4.94
CA SER A 20 -4.03 -15.73 -5.81
C SER A 20 -3.31 -16.73 -6.71
N THR A 21 -2.01 -16.55 -6.94
CA THR A 21 -1.13 -17.50 -7.65
C THR A 21 -0.47 -18.52 -6.72
N GLY A 22 -0.75 -18.46 -5.42
CA GLY A 22 -0.23 -19.42 -4.44
C GLY A 22 1.02 -18.97 -3.69
N ILE A 23 1.56 -17.78 -3.97
CA ILE A 23 2.72 -17.23 -3.25
C ILE A 23 2.35 -17.01 -1.77
N PRO A 24 3.22 -17.44 -0.81
CA PRO A 24 2.97 -17.22 0.62
C PRO A 24 2.89 -15.72 0.98
N PRO A 25 2.06 -15.33 1.98
CA PRO A 25 1.84 -13.92 2.34
C PRO A 25 3.12 -13.14 2.65
N ALA A 26 4.02 -13.70 3.46
CA ALA A 26 5.28 -13.03 3.81
C ALA A 26 6.18 -12.81 2.58
N THR A 27 6.26 -13.80 1.69
CA THR A 27 7.00 -13.68 0.43
C THR A 27 6.38 -12.66 -0.51
N ALA A 28 5.05 -12.64 -0.61
CA ALA A 28 4.33 -11.68 -1.43
C ALA A 28 4.57 -10.24 -0.92
N SER A 29 4.36 -10.02 0.39
CA SER A 29 4.57 -8.72 1.03
C SER A 29 6.02 -8.24 0.88
N ALA A 30 7.01 -9.07 1.23
CA ALA A 30 8.43 -8.74 1.08
C ALA A 30 8.80 -8.38 -0.37
N SER A 31 8.30 -9.12 -1.35
CA SER A 31 8.59 -8.87 -2.78
C SER A 31 7.96 -7.58 -3.28
N VAL A 32 6.72 -7.32 -2.90
CA VAL A 32 5.99 -6.10 -3.27
C VAL A 32 6.66 -4.88 -2.66
N HIS A 33 6.95 -4.88 -1.35
CA HIS A 33 7.61 -3.76 -0.68
C HIS A 33 9.02 -3.50 -1.23
N THR A 34 9.76 -4.56 -1.58
CA THR A 34 11.09 -4.38 -2.23
C THR A 34 10.97 -3.63 -3.57
N ALA A 35 9.97 -3.95 -4.37
CA ALA A 35 9.71 -3.21 -5.62
C ALA A 35 9.16 -1.79 -5.33
N GLU A 36 8.41 -1.64 -4.26
CA GLU A 36 7.77 -0.39 -3.86
C GLU A 36 8.75 0.69 -3.39
N ILE A 37 9.92 0.31 -2.85
CA ILE A 37 11.01 1.25 -2.53
C ILE A 37 11.33 2.15 -3.73
N PHE A 38 11.38 1.59 -4.94
CA PHE A 38 11.71 2.35 -6.15
C PHE A 38 10.57 3.29 -6.57
N THR A 39 9.33 2.86 -6.43
CA THR A 39 8.16 3.66 -6.81
C THR A 39 7.87 4.77 -5.81
N THR A 40 7.85 4.45 -4.52
CA THR A 40 7.61 5.43 -3.44
C THR A 40 8.78 6.39 -3.28
N GLY A 41 10.03 5.92 -3.46
CA GLY A 41 11.21 6.77 -3.46
C GLY A 41 11.17 7.80 -4.57
N THR A 42 10.88 7.39 -5.81
CA THR A 42 10.74 8.30 -6.95
C THR A 42 9.58 9.27 -6.76
N SER A 43 8.43 8.78 -6.32
CA SER A 43 7.25 9.60 -6.05
C SER A 43 7.48 10.58 -4.90
N GLY A 44 8.00 10.11 -3.77
CA GLY A 44 8.27 10.94 -2.60
C GLY A 44 9.26 12.06 -2.87
N ILE A 45 10.37 11.77 -3.57
CA ILE A 45 11.36 12.79 -3.98
C ILE A 45 10.72 13.80 -4.93
N SER A 46 9.90 13.35 -5.88
CA SER A 46 9.21 14.25 -6.81
C SER A 46 8.26 15.18 -6.07
N HIS A 47 7.46 14.68 -5.15
CA HIS A 47 6.57 15.48 -4.31
C HIS A 47 7.32 16.45 -3.39
N LEU A 48 8.49 16.02 -2.85
CA LEU A 48 9.34 16.90 -2.05
C LEU A 48 9.87 18.09 -2.87
N LYS A 49 10.38 17.82 -4.09
CA LYS A 49 10.86 18.86 -5.01
C LYS A 49 9.76 19.82 -5.48
N LEU A 50 8.53 19.32 -5.62
CA LEU A 50 7.36 20.12 -6.01
C LEU A 50 6.71 20.87 -4.84
N GLY A 51 7.27 20.80 -3.62
CA GLY A 51 6.74 21.46 -2.44
C GLY A 51 5.38 20.89 -1.96
N ASN A 52 5.11 19.62 -2.24
CA ASN A 52 3.85 18.94 -1.87
C ASN A 52 3.95 18.19 -0.55
N VAL A 53 4.97 18.43 0.26
CA VAL A 53 5.21 17.71 1.51
C VAL A 53 4.96 18.64 2.70
N ASN A 54 4.11 18.21 3.62
CA ASN A 54 3.93 18.84 4.92
C ASN A 54 4.86 18.16 5.93
N LYS A 55 5.88 18.91 6.40
CA LYS A 55 6.92 18.38 7.30
C LYS A 55 6.38 17.91 8.64
N GLU A 56 5.39 18.61 9.22
CA GLU A 56 4.78 18.23 10.49
C GLU A 56 4.00 16.90 10.36
N LEU A 57 3.22 16.77 9.31
CA LEU A 57 2.49 15.54 9.01
C LEU A 57 3.45 14.37 8.77
N PHE A 58 4.54 14.61 8.01
CA PHE A 58 5.59 13.63 7.73
C PHE A 58 6.20 13.08 9.01
N THR A 59 6.71 13.94 9.89
CA THR A 59 7.39 13.51 11.13
C THR A 59 6.46 12.78 12.09
N LYS A 60 5.19 13.18 12.17
CA LYS A 60 4.19 12.52 13.03
C LYS A 60 3.72 11.15 12.52
N LEU A 61 3.82 10.89 11.22
CA LEU A 61 3.46 9.60 10.61
C LEU A 61 4.66 8.65 10.51
N LEU A 62 5.85 9.19 10.28
CA LEU A 62 7.05 8.42 9.97
C LEU A 62 7.39 7.41 11.06
N VAL A 63 7.68 7.88 12.27
CA VAL A 63 8.14 7.04 13.37
C VAL A 63 7.12 5.96 13.74
N PRO A 64 5.84 6.29 14.00
CA PRO A 64 4.85 5.26 14.30
C PRO A 64 4.62 4.32 13.11
N GLY A 65 4.71 4.80 11.87
CA GLY A 65 4.63 3.95 10.68
C GLY A 65 5.74 2.92 10.60
N MET A 66 6.99 3.34 10.82
CA MET A 66 8.14 2.43 10.87
C MET A 66 8.00 1.38 11.97
N ILE A 67 7.57 1.78 13.18
CA ILE A 67 7.32 0.84 14.29
C ILE A 67 6.22 -0.15 13.90
N GLY A 68 5.11 0.34 13.36
CA GLY A 68 4.02 -0.51 12.89
C GLY A 68 4.47 -1.50 11.82
N GLY A 69 5.24 -1.03 10.84
CA GLY A 69 5.79 -1.86 9.76
C GLY A 69 6.71 -2.98 10.26
N ILE A 70 7.62 -2.67 11.19
CA ILE A 70 8.49 -3.68 11.82
C ILE A 70 7.65 -4.75 12.52
N VAL A 71 6.69 -4.33 13.35
CA VAL A 71 5.82 -5.26 14.09
C VAL A 71 4.96 -6.10 13.14
N GLY A 72 4.39 -5.49 12.10
CA GLY A 72 3.61 -6.18 11.08
C GLY A 72 4.42 -7.23 10.32
N ALA A 73 5.62 -6.87 9.87
CA ALA A 73 6.53 -7.77 9.16
C ALA A 73 6.97 -8.95 10.05
N TYR A 74 7.29 -8.67 11.31
CA TYR A 74 7.65 -9.70 12.29
C TYR A 74 6.48 -10.68 12.52
N ILE A 75 5.28 -10.19 12.75
CA ILE A 75 4.09 -11.01 12.95
C ILE A 75 3.78 -11.84 11.71
N LEU A 76 3.83 -11.24 10.53
CA LEU A 76 3.56 -11.93 9.26
C LEU A 76 4.53 -13.10 9.01
N THR A 77 5.80 -12.93 9.38
CA THR A 77 6.83 -13.96 9.21
C THR A 77 6.83 -15.03 10.29
N SER A 78 6.29 -14.70 11.48
CA SER A 78 6.29 -15.60 12.65
C SER A 78 5.10 -16.55 12.69
N ILE A 79 4.00 -16.22 11.99
CA ILE A 79 2.77 -17.03 12.02
C ILE A 79 2.78 -18.03 10.85
N PRO A 80 2.42 -19.33 11.10
CA PRO A 80 2.31 -20.31 10.03
C PRO A 80 1.39 -19.87 8.89
N VAL A 81 1.81 -20.13 7.64
CA VAL A 81 1.09 -19.71 6.42
C VAL A 81 -0.38 -20.14 6.43
N LYS A 82 -0.69 -21.34 6.89
CA LYS A 82 -2.07 -21.85 6.97
C LYS A 82 -2.98 -20.98 7.84
N ILE A 83 -2.43 -20.36 8.88
CA ILE A 83 -3.18 -19.51 9.80
C ILE A 83 -3.26 -18.07 9.24
N ILE A 84 -2.13 -17.51 8.82
CA ILE A 84 -2.08 -16.09 8.45
C ILE A 84 -2.71 -15.80 7.09
N LYS A 85 -2.63 -16.74 6.12
CA LYS A 85 -3.11 -16.50 4.74
C LYS A 85 -4.59 -16.12 4.66
N PRO A 86 -5.55 -16.77 5.34
CA PRO A 86 -6.95 -16.37 5.31
C PRO A 86 -7.19 -14.99 5.93
N PHE A 87 -6.44 -14.63 6.99
CA PHE A 87 -6.55 -13.29 7.59
C PHE A 87 -6.04 -12.20 6.64
N VAL A 88 -4.91 -12.42 5.96
CA VAL A 88 -4.40 -11.50 4.94
C VAL A 88 -5.37 -11.39 3.77
N ALA A 89 -5.93 -12.50 3.30
CA ALA A 89 -6.91 -12.49 2.22
C ALA A 89 -8.20 -11.74 2.60
N LEU A 90 -8.68 -11.91 3.84
CA LEU A 90 -9.82 -11.14 4.38
C LEU A 90 -9.49 -9.65 4.48
N TYR A 91 -8.30 -9.31 4.97
CA TYR A 91 -7.83 -7.92 5.01
C TYR A 91 -7.81 -7.30 3.62
N LEU A 92 -7.25 -7.98 2.62
CA LEU A 92 -7.21 -7.51 1.23
C LEU A 92 -8.62 -7.35 0.64
N LEU A 93 -9.54 -8.25 0.96
CA LEU A 93 -10.95 -8.12 0.58
C LEU A 93 -11.56 -6.83 1.14
N LEU A 94 -11.32 -6.54 2.44
CA LEU A 94 -11.78 -5.31 3.08
C LEU A 94 -11.16 -4.07 2.42
N MET A 95 -9.88 -4.11 2.06
CA MET A 95 -9.23 -3.01 1.34
C MET A 95 -9.85 -2.79 -0.04
N GLY A 96 -10.13 -3.84 -0.79
CA GLY A 96 -10.84 -3.75 -2.07
C GLY A 96 -12.21 -3.09 -1.92
N VAL A 97 -12.99 -3.45 -0.90
CA VAL A 97 -14.29 -2.84 -0.59
C VAL A 97 -14.13 -1.36 -0.18
N ILE A 98 -13.12 -1.03 0.61
CA ILE A 98 -12.83 0.35 1.02
C ILE A 98 -12.47 1.21 -0.20
N ILE A 99 -11.59 0.73 -1.07
CA ILE A 99 -11.21 1.42 -2.32
C ILE A 99 -12.45 1.66 -3.17
N LEU A 100 -13.30 0.65 -3.34
CA LEU A 100 -14.51 0.76 -4.14
C LEU A 100 -15.51 1.77 -3.55
N ARG A 101 -15.77 1.71 -2.23
CA ARG A 101 -16.65 2.66 -1.55
C ARG A 101 -16.17 4.10 -1.64
N LYS A 102 -14.86 4.34 -1.51
CA LYS A 102 -14.28 5.68 -1.62
C LYS A 102 -14.44 6.32 -2.99
N THR A 103 -14.49 5.50 -4.03
CA THR A 103 -14.72 5.96 -5.39
C THR A 103 -16.05 6.72 -5.55
N PHE A 104 -17.03 6.45 -4.68
CA PHE A 104 -18.36 7.06 -4.74
C PHE A 104 -18.58 8.13 -3.66
N LYS A 105 -17.66 8.30 -2.72
CA LYS A 105 -17.80 9.30 -1.64
C LYS A 105 -17.28 10.66 -2.09
N LYS A 106 -18.06 11.72 -1.89
CA LYS A 106 -17.60 13.10 -2.04
C LYS A 106 -16.68 13.45 -0.87
N ILE A 107 -15.57 14.13 -1.18
CA ILE A 107 -14.63 14.65 -0.18
C ILE A 107 -15.17 16.02 0.24
N GLU A 108 -15.50 16.18 1.52
CA GLU A 108 -15.83 17.47 2.11
C GLU A 108 -14.57 18.03 2.76
N GLU A 109 -14.14 19.22 2.32
CA GLU A 109 -13.05 19.93 2.98
C GLU A 109 -13.50 20.46 4.32
N THR A 110 -12.89 20.01 5.40
CA THR A 110 -13.13 20.53 6.75
C THR A 110 -12.03 21.51 7.13
N THR A 111 -12.43 22.62 7.80
CA THR A 111 -11.51 23.69 8.18
C THR A 111 -10.52 23.33 9.29
N THR A 112 -10.77 22.24 10.00
CA THR A 112 -9.90 21.76 11.09
C THR A 112 -9.65 20.24 10.97
N PRO A 113 -8.54 19.83 10.36
CA PRO A 113 -8.20 18.42 10.26
C PRO A 113 -7.96 17.79 11.65
N ARG A 114 -8.74 16.77 12.01
CA ARG A 114 -8.67 16.09 13.30
C ARG A 114 -8.27 14.62 13.14
N ALA A 115 -7.05 14.34 12.76
CA ALA A 115 -6.53 12.98 12.75
C ALA A 115 -5.61 12.74 13.94
N LYS A 116 -5.78 11.61 14.62
CA LYS A 116 -4.79 11.11 15.58
C LYS A 116 -3.68 10.46 14.77
N LEU A 117 -2.61 11.21 14.50
CA LEU A 117 -1.58 10.84 13.53
C LEU A 117 -0.72 9.66 14.01
N PHE A 118 -0.38 9.63 15.31
CA PHE A 118 0.43 8.53 15.86
C PHE A 118 -0.24 7.16 15.71
N PRO A 119 -1.46 6.92 16.22
CA PRO A 119 -2.13 5.64 16.02
C PRO A 119 -2.45 5.36 14.55
N LEU A 120 -2.69 6.38 13.73
CA LEU A 120 -2.91 6.21 12.30
C LEU A 120 -1.66 5.69 11.59
N GLY A 121 -0.48 6.27 11.88
CA GLY A 121 0.79 5.79 11.35
C GLY A 121 1.11 4.37 11.80
N LEU A 122 0.93 4.08 13.10
CA LEU A 122 1.19 2.74 13.66
C LEU A 122 0.30 1.67 13.00
N ILE A 123 -1.00 1.92 12.91
CA ILE A 123 -1.95 1.00 12.28
C ILE A 123 -1.68 0.90 10.77
N GLY A 124 -1.39 2.03 10.12
CA GLY A 124 -1.05 2.07 8.70
C GLY A 124 0.14 1.18 8.37
N GLY A 125 1.29 1.38 9.03
CA GLY A 125 2.49 0.58 8.82
C GLY A 125 2.30 -0.89 9.20
N PHE A 126 1.60 -1.18 10.31
CA PHE A 126 1.30 -2.55 10.69
C PHE A 126 0.54 -3.33 9.61
N PHE A 127 -0.54 -2.77 9.10
CA PHE A 127 -1.33 -3.41 8.06
C PHE A 127 -0.68 -3.33 6.68
N ASP A 128 0.23 -2.39 6.46
CA ASP A 128 1.04 -2.29 5.26
C ASP A 128 1.94 -3.52 5.12
N ALA A 129 2.79 -3.75 6.11
CA ALA A 129 3.64 -4.93 6.16
C ALA A 129 2.86 -6.24 6.14
N LEU A 130 1.79 -6.35 6.95
CA LEU A 130 1.00 -7.56 7.10
C LEU A 130 0.22 -7.93 5.84
N GLY A 131 -0.29 -6.93 5.13
CA GLY A 131 -1.12 -7.10 3.94
C GLY A 131 -0.39 -6.91 2.62
N GLY A 132 0.88 -6.48 2.66
CA GLY A 132 1.64 -6.14 1.47
C GLY A 132 1.07 -4.93 0.72
N GLY A 133 0.53 -3.97 1.47
CA GLY A 133 -0.04 -2.73 0.97
C GLY A 133 -1.27 -2.30 1.77
N GLY A 134 -1.11 -1.34 2.62
CA GLY A 134 -2.17 -0.83 3.49
C GLY A 134 -2.00 0.64 3.82
N TRP A 135 -0.78 1.13 3.68
CA TRP A 135 -0.44 2.51 3.98
C TRP A 135 -1.34 3.51 3.25
N GLY A 136 -1.38 3.45 1.93
CA GLY A 136 -2.23 4.32 1.12
C GLY A 136 -3.72 4.22 1.46
N PRO A 137 -4.36 3.04 1.38
CA PRO A 137 -5.77 2.86 1.71
C PRO A 137 -6.14 3.27 3.13
N ILE A 138 -5.28 3.09 4.13
CA ILE A 138 -5.54 3.44 5.52
C ILE A 138 -5.15 4.90 5.79
N VAL A 139 -3.89 5.29 5.55
CA VAL A 139 -3.37 6.59 5.98
C VAL A 139 -3.84 7.71 5.06
N THR A 140 -3.58 7.62 3.74
CA THR A 140 -3.99 8.66 2.78
C THR A 140 -5.49 8.89 2.85
N SER A 141 -6.23 7.81 2.84
CA SER A 141 -7.68 7.91 2.82
C SER A 141 -8.28 8.49 4.09
N THR A 142 -7.72 8.14 5.25
CA THR A 142 -8.22 8.66 6.53
C THR A 142 -7.91 10.15 6.64
N LEU A 143 -6.73 10.58 6.21
CA LEU A 143 -6.35 11.99 6.23
C LEU A 143 -7.23 12.82 5.30
N VAL A 144 -7.42 12.38 4.05
CA VAL A 144 -8.27 13.07 3.08
C VAL A 144 -9.74 13.08 3.56
N ALA A 145 -10.25 11.96 4.08
CA ALA A 145 -11.62 11.90 4.62
C ALA A 145 -11.84 12.79 5.85
N ARG A 146 -10.76 13.17 6.53
CA ARG A 146 -10.79 14.10 7.68
C ARG A 146 -10.45 15.53 7.32
N GLY A 147 -10.45 15.85 6.02
CA GLY A 147 -10.31 17.23 5.52
C GLY A 147 -8.87 17.72 5.34
N HIS A 148 -7.86 16.84 5.42
CA HIS A 148 -6.51 17.22 5.01
C HIS A 148 -6.48 17.46 3.50
N ASN A 149 -5.77 18.50 3.08
CA ASN A 149 -5.62 18.82 1.66
C ASN A 149 -5.01 17.65 0.88
N PRO A 150 -5.69 17.10 -0.16
CA PRO A 150 -5.26 15.91 -0.88
C PRO A 150 -3.84 16.01 -1.44
N ARG A 151 -3.45 17.18 -2.01
CA ARG A 151 -2.14 17.41 -2.61
C ARG A 151 -1.01 17.20 -1.59
N PHE A 152 -1.12 17.85 -0.43
CA PHE A 152 -0.12 17.73 0.62
C PHE A 152 -0.18 16.37 1.31
N THR A 153 -1.37 15.79 1.42
CA THR A 153 -1.54 14.45 1.99
C THR A 153 -0.83 13.41 1.13
N ILE A 154 -1.12 13.35 -0.17
CA ILE A 154 -0.52 12.36 -1.08
C ILE A 154 1.00 12.49 -1.11
N GLY A 155 1.52 13.72 -1.26
CA GLY A 155 2.97 13.92 -1.30
C GLY A 155 3.67 13.54 0.00
N THR A 156 3.06 13.87 1.14
CA THR A 156 3.62 13.55 2.46
C THR A 156 3.57 12.06 2.76
N VAL A 157 2.45 11.41 2.42
CA VAL A 157 2.25 9.99 2.67
C VAL A 157 3.19 9.17 1.80
N ASN A 158 3.35 9.47 0.50
CA ASN A 158 4.30 8.78 -0.37
C ASN A 158 5.77 8.92 0.12
N LEU A 159 6.15 10.10 0.62
CA LEU A 159 7.48 10.28 1.18
C LEU A 159 7.67 9.49 2.49
N ALA A 160 6.67 9.45 3.36
CA ALA A 160 6.71 8.67 4.59
C ALA A 160 6.74 7.16 4.31
N GLU A 161 5.93 6.71 3.35
CA GLU A 161 5.84 5.33 2.90
C GLU A 161 7.18 4.78 2.43
N PHE A 162 7.98 5.57 1.70
CA PHE A 162 9.33 5.17 1.31
C PHE A 162 10.18 4.70 2.51
N PHE A 163 10.18 5.45 3.61
CA PHE A 163 10.95 5.08 4.80
C PHE A 163 10.31 3.92 5.58
N VAL A 164 8.97 3.87 5.65
CA VAL A 164 8.24 2.76 6.25
C VAL A 164 8.56 1.48 5.50
N THR A 165 8.43 1.47 4.18
CA THR A 165 8.75 0.36 3.30
C THR A 165 10.22 -0.08 3.41
N LEU A 166 11.17 0.87 3.55
CA LEU A 166 12.58 0.52 3.81
C LEU A 166 12.75 -0.28 5.10
N THR A 167 12.07 0.10 6.18
CA THR A 167 12.17 -0.65 7.45
C THR A 167 11.47 -1.99 7.38
N GLU A 168 10.38 -2.10 6.65
CA GLU A 168 9.68 -3.36 6.40
C GLU A 168 10.55 -4.32 5.60
N VAL A 169 11.14 -3.86 4.50
CA VAL A 169 12.07 -4.67 3.68
C VAL A 169 13.29 -5.09 4.50
N ALA A 170 13.88 -4.18 5.28
CA ALA A 170 14.99 -4.52 6.17
C ALA A 170 14.58 -5.62 7.16
N THR A 171 13.39 -5.53 7.75
CA THR A 171 12.86 -6.54 8.67
C THR A 171 12.64 -7.88 7.97
N PHE A 172 12.03 -7.90 6.80
CA PHE A 172 11.85 -9.13 6.01
C PHE A 172 13.19 -9.76 5.63
N LEU A 173 14.17 -8.95 5.19
CA LEU A 173 15.51 -9.44 4.85
C LEU A 173 16.25 -10.04 6.04
N MET A 174 16.12 -9.44 7.21
CA MET A 174 16.74 -9.97 8.44
C MET A 174 16.16 -11.31 8.87
N ILE A 175 14.85 -11.53 8.65
CA ILE A 175 14.15 -12.74 9.11
C ILE A 175 14.16 -13.84 8.04
N MET A 176 13.90 -13.49 6.79
CA MET A 176 13.71 -14.45 5.69
C MET A 176 14.90 -14.54 4.74
N GLY A 177 15.85 -13.60 4.81
CA GLY A 177 16.91 -13.45 3.82
C GLY A 177 16.39 -12.91 2.48
N LEU A 178 17.25 -12.92 1.47
CA LEU A 178 16.88 -12.57 0.09
C LEU A 178 16.07 -13.72 -0.53
N ALA A 179 14.76 -13.68 -0.32
CA ALA A 179 13.85 -14.66 -0.91
C ALA A 179 13.26 -14.11 -2.23
N GLN A 180 13.19 -15.01 -3.24
CA GLN A 180 12.40 -14.77 -4.47
C GLN A 180 12.87 -13.58 -5.34
N LEU A 181 14.16 -13.43 -5.55
CA LEU A 181 14.75 -12.40 -6.43
C LEU A 181 14.06 -12.34 -7.81
N GLN A 182 13.63 -13.48 -8.35
CA GLN A 182 12.91 -13.57 -9.63
C GLN A 182 11.56 -12.82 -9.59
N ILE A 183 10.81 -12.92 -8.49
CA ILE A 183 9.54 -12.20 -8.32
C ILE A 183 9.83 -10.69 -8.23
N ILE A 184 10.80 -10.30 -7.41
CA ILE A 184 11.19 -8.89 -7.23
C ILE A 184 11.61 -8.27 -8.57
N LEU A 185 12.51 -8.93 -9.30
CA LEU A 185 12.96 -8.47 -10.62
C LEU A 185 11.80 -8.40 -11.60
N GLY A 186 10.90 -9.39 -11.61
CA GLY A 186 9.71 -9.37 -12.43
C GLY A 186 8.80 -8.18 -12.13
N LEU A 187 8.58 -7.85 -10.85
CA LEU A 187 7.78 -6.70 -10.42
C LEU A 187 8.44 -5.37 -10.81
N ILE A 188 9.76 -5.23 -10.64
CA ILE A 188 10.51 -4.02 -11.02
C ILE A 188 10.46 -3.83 -12.53
N ILE A 189 10.82 -4.85 -13.30
CA ILE A 189 10.85 -4.78 -14.77
C ILE A 189 9.44 -4.52 -15.32
N GLY A 190 8.44 -5.29 -14.83
CA GLY A 190 7.05 -5.10 -15.21
C GLY A 190 6.55 -3.70 -14.85
N GLY A 191 6.90 -3.19 -13.68
CA GLY A 191 6.59 -1.84 -13.22
C GLY A 191 7.19 -0.76 -14.12
N VAL A 192 8.47 -0.88 -14.47
CA VAL A 192 9.18 0.06 -15.36
C VAL A 192 8.58 0.07 -16.78
N ILE A 193 8.27 -1.11 -17.34
CA ILE A 193 7.64 -1.22 -18.65
C ILE A 193 6.20 -0.70 -18.61
N ALA A 194 5.46 -1.01 -17.56
CA ALA A 194 4.07 -0.59 -17.43
C ALA A 194 3.93 0.91 -17.09
N ALA A 195 4.95 1.55 -16.53
CA ALA A 195 4.87 2.94 -16.09
C ALA A 195 4.50 3.93 -17.22
N PRO A 196 5.12 3.93 -18.41
CA PRO A 196 4.72 4.82 -19.51
C PRO A 196 3.34 4.49 -20.08
N LEU A 197 2.99 3.19 -20.18
CA LEU A 197 1.66 2.74 -20.63
C LEU A 197 0.58 3.21 -19.67
N ALA A 198 0.84 3.04 -18.38
CA ALA A 198 -0.04 3.46 -17.32
C ALA A 198 -0.18 5.00 -17.27
N ALA A 199 0.89 5.81 -17.59
CA ALA A 199 0.79 7.28 -17.76
C ALA A 199 -0.20 7.66 -18.84
N TYR A 200 -0.12 6.96 -19.95
CA TYR A 200 -1.05 7.16 -21.07
C TYR A 200 -2.49 6.79 -20.71
N VAL A 201 -2.69 5.64 -20.07
CA VAL A 201 -3.99 5.15 -19.63
C VAL A 201 -4.62 6.08 -18.59
N CYS A 202 -3.85 6.54 -17.57
CA CYS A 202 -4.35 7.49 -16.57
C CYS A 202 -4.69 8.86 -17.13
N LYS A 203 -4.03 9.30 -18.19
CA LYS A 203 -4.38 10.54 -18.89
C LYS A 203 -5.75 10.43 -19.61
N LYS A 204 -6.12 9.24 -20.06
CA LYS A 204 -7.36 8.98 -20.82
C LYS A 204 -8.53 8.47 -19.98
N ILE A 205 -8.24 7.74 -18.91
CA ILE A 205 -9.28 7.11 -18.08
C ILE A 205 -9.43 7.90 -16.77
N PRO A 206 -10.65 8.37 -16.43
CA PRO A 206 -10.89 9.03 -15.15
C PRO A 206 -10.48 8.15 -13.97
N SER A 207 -9.83 8.75 -12.96
CA SER A 207 -9.38 8.07 -11.73
C SER A 207 -10.48 7.21 -11.08
N LYS A 208 -11.73 7.68 -11.14
CA LYS A 208 -12.89 6.94 -10.66
C LYS A 208 -13.06 5.57 -11.32
N LYS A 209 -12.93 5.49 -12.65
CA LYS A 209 -13.04 4.21 -13.39
C LYS A 209 -11.89 3.27 -13.06
N LEU A 210 -10.66 3.81 -12.93
CA LEU A 210 -9.49 3.01 -12.53
C LEU A 210 -9.65 2.43 -11.12
N MET A 211 -10.12 3.23 -10.16
CA MET A 211 -10.39 2.74 -8.80
C MET A 211 -11.47 1.66 -8.75
N ILE A 212 -12.51 1.75 -9.59
CA ILE A 212 -13.54 0.70 -9.71
C ILE A 212 -12.91 -0.60 -10.21
N ILE A 213 -12.14 -0.54 -11.30
CA ILE A 213 -11.49 -1.72 -11.89
C ILE A 213 -10.56 -2.39 -10.87
N VAL A 214 -9.71 -1.60 -10.20
CA VAL A 214 -8.78 -2.10 -9.19
C VAL A 214 -9.53 -2.68 -7.99
N GLY A 215 -10.55 -1.99 -7.48
CA GLY A 215 -11.35 -2.49 -6.36
C GLY A 215 -12.05 -3.82 -6.68
N ILE A 216 -12.65 -3.95 -7.86
CA ILE A 216 -13.27 -5.21 -8.32
C ILE A 216 -12.21 -6.32 -8.45
N LEU A 217 -11.04 -6.02 -9.05
CA LEU A 217 -9.97 -6.99 -9.20
C LEU A 217 -9.50 -7.53 -7.85
N ILE A 218 -9.23 -6.64 -6.89
CA ILE A 218 -8.81 -7.01 -5.53
C ILE A 218 -9.87 -7.90 -4.86
N ILE A 219 -11.14 -7.51 -4.92
CA ILE A 219 -12.25 -8.28 -4.33
C ILE A 219 -12.31 -9.69 -4.96
N THR A 220 -12.30 -9.78 -6.29
CA THR A 220 -12.39 -11.06 -6.99
C THR A 220 -11.23 -11.99 -6.65
N LEU A 221 -10.00 -11.48 -6.66
CA LEU A 221 -8.81 -12.28 -6.33
C LEU A 221 -8.75 -12.65 -4.84
N SER A 222 -9.19 -11.76 -3.95
CA SER A 222 -9.26 -12.06 -2.51
C SER A 222 -10.29 -13.16 -2.21
N VAL A 223 -11.47 -13.10 -2.83
CA VAL A 223 -12.49 -14.16 -2.72
C VAL A 223 -11.94 -15.49 -3.23
N LYS A 224 -11.26 -15.49 -4.38
CA LYS A 224 -10.58 -16.68 -4.90
C LYS A 224 -9.58 -17.24 -3.88
N THR A 225 -8.75 -16.39 -3.30
CA THR A 225 -7.74 -16.79 -2.31
C THR A 225 -8.39 -17.37 -1.05
N ILE A 226 -9.45 -16.75 -0.54
CA ILE A 226 -10.22 -17.26 0.60
C ILE A 226 -10.78 -18.67 0.28
N TYR A 227 -11.42 -18.82 -0.87
CA TYR A 227 -11.94 -20.11 -1.29
C TYR A 227 -10.86 -21.19 -1.38
N GLN A 228 -9.69 -20.87 -1.95
CA GLN A 228 -8.55 -21.78 -2.02
C GLN A 228 -7.93 -22.16 -0.65
N THR A 229 -8.14 -21.34 0.37
CA THR A 229 -7.61 -21.60 1.73
C THR A 229 -8.59 -22.39 2.59
N MET A 230 -9.85 -22.49 2.18
CA MET A 230 -10.90 -23.26 2.88
C MET A 230 -11.05 -24.71 2.37
N LEU A 231 -10.49 -24.99 1.19
CA LEU A 231 -10.37 -26.34 0.60
C LEU A 231 -9.04 -26.99 0.97
#